data_ce1058dbd3b47ef7c8f049f7aff325d7
#
_entry.id   ce1058dbd3b47ef7c8f049f7aff325d7
#
_cell.length_a   1.000
_cell.length_b   1.000
_cell.length_c   1.000
_cell.angle_alpha   90.00
_cell.angle_beta   90.00
_cell.angle_gamma   90.00
#
_symmetry.space_group_name_H-M   'P 1'
#
loop_
_entity.id
_entity.type
_entity.pdbx_description
1 polymer ?
#
loop_
_entity_poly.entity_id
_entity_poly.type
_entity_poly.pdbx_seq_one_letter_code
_entity_poly.pdbx_strand_id
1 'polypeptide(L)'
;MNELNKNKNDAIIAVVDDDASVCEALESLLNSIGFRTASFSSARSFLDSPQFPNVSCVVLDVSMPNIDGLELQRHLASTNPIPIIFITAHRDEKTRERALRAGAISFLNKPFSDEALIASLHSALNK
;
A
#
# COMPACT_ATOMS: atom_id res chain seq x y z
N MET A 1 -5.84 6.12 -26.51
CA MET A 1 -5.64 5.89 -25.73
C MET A 1 -5.38 4.70 -25.37
N ASN A 2 -5.07 4.42 -24.70
CA ASN A 2 -4.46 3.29 -24.57
C ASN A 2 -4.64 2.80 -23.24
N GLU A 3 -5.68 2.17 -23.05
CA GLU A 3 -5.92 1.70 -21.75
C GLU A 3 -5.04 0.53 -21.44
N LEU A 4 -4.32 0.05 -22.37
CA LEU A 4 -3.34 -0.95 -22.08
C LEU A 4 -2.26 -0.42 -21.18
N ASN A 5 -2.12 0.89 -21.19
CA ASN A 5 -1.09 1.48 -20.39
C ASN A 5 -1.73 2.32 -19.36
N LYS A 6 -2.13 1.71 -18.31
CA LYS A 6 -2.48 2.50 -17.18
C LYS A 6 -1.20 3.07 -16.66
N ASN A 7 -0.92 4.28 -17.02
CA ASN A 7 0.35 4.88 -16.65
C ASN A 7 0.28 5.46 -15.25
N LYS A 8 1.37 6.02 -14.79
CA LYS A 8 1.46 6.54 -13.43
C LYS A 8 0.37 7.57 -13.13
N ASN A 9 0.02 8.38 -14.13
CA ASN A 9 -0.93 9.46 -13.87
C ASN A 9 -2.31 8.95 -13.51
N ASP A 10 -2.64 7.75 -13.92
CA ASP A 10 -3.95 7.18 -13.66
C ASP A 10 -4.00 6.31 -12.43
N ALA A 11 -2.86 5.90 -11.92
CA ALA A 11 -2.81 4.99 -10.77
C ALA A 11 -3.02 5.78 -9.49
N ILE A 12 -3.86 5.23 -8.62
CA ILE A 12 -4.07 5.80 -7.29
C ILE A 12 -3.41 4.86 -6.29
N ILE A 13 -2.49 5.39 -5.51
CA ILE A 13 -1.80 4.64 -4.47
C ILE A 13 -2.40 5.03 -3.14
N ALA A 14 -2.99 4.08 -2.44
CA ALA A 14 -3.51 4.33 -1.11
C ALA A 14 -2.38 4.15 -0.10
N VAL A 15 -2.30 5.04 0.87
CA VAL A 15 -1.36 4.93 1.97
C VAL A 15 -2.17 4.79 3.24
N VAL A 16 -2.02 3.67 3.94
CA VAL A 16 -2.79 3.39 5.15
C VAL A 16 -1.83 3.24 6.31
N ASP A 17 -1.78 4.24 7.16
CA ASP A 17 -0.85 4.29 8.30
C ASP A 17 -1.42 5.27 9.30
N ASP A 18 -1.42 4.91 10.58
CA ASP A 18 -1.96 5.80 11.61
C ASP A 18 -1.00 6.92 11.99
N ASP A 19 0.21 6.93 11.44
CA ASP A 19 1.18 8.00 11.67
C ASP A 19 1.06 9.02 10.54
N ALA A 20 0.55 10.21 10.87
CA ALA A 20 0.32 11.24 9.87
C ALA A 20 1.60 11.67 9.17
N SER A 21 2.73 11.69 9.88
CA SER A 21 3.98 12.12 9.25
C SER A 21 4.46 11.10 8.22
N VAL A 22 4.22 9.81 8.45
CA VAL A 22 4.53 8.79 7.45
C VAL A 22 3.67 8.99 6.22
N CYS A 23 2.38 9.23 6.41
CA CYS A 23 1.48 9.48 5.29
C CYS A 23 1.92 10.68 4.47
N GLU A 24 2.29 11.77 5.14
CA GLU A 24 2.71 12.98 4.44
C GLU A 24 3.99 12.74 3.64
N ALA A 25 4.95 12.05 4.24
CA ALA A 25 6.22 11.78 3.57
C ALA A 25 5.99 10.91 2.33
N LEU A 26 5.15 9.89 2.47
CA LEU A 26 4.88 9.01 1.34
C LEU A 26 4.11 9.73 0.25
N GLU A 27 3.14 10.56 0.62
CA GLU A 27 2.40 11.33 -0.38
C GLU A 27 3.32 12.26 -1.15
N SER A 28 4.23 12.93 -0.45
CA SER A 28 5.18 13.83 -1.12
C SER A 28 6.03 13.08 -2.11
N LEU A 29 6.57 11.96 -1.70
CA LEU A 29 7.42 11.16 -2.58
C LEU A 29 6.64 10.67 -3.78
N LEU A 30 5.48 10.07 -3.55
CA LEU A 30 4.72 9.45 -4.62
C LEU A 30 4.18 10.48 -5.60
N ASN A 31 3.72 11.63 -5.08
CA ASN A 31 3.26 12.70 -5.95
C ASN A 31 4.39 13.25 -6.81
N SER A 32 5.60 13.32 -6.23
CA SER A 32 6.75 13.87 -6.96
C SER A 32 7.14 13.00 -8.15
N ILE A 33 6.80 11.72 -8.14
CA ILE A 33 7.14 10.84 -9.24
C ILE A 33 5.92 10.50 -10.10
N GLY A 34 4.82 11.22 -9.91
CA GLY A 34 3.70 11.17 -10.84
C GLY A 34 2.50 10.34 -10.41
N PHE A 35 2.50 9.79 -9.21
CA PHE A 35 1.34 9.02 -8.74
C PHE A 35 0.33 9.92 -8.05
N ARG A 36 -0.93 9.56 -8.18
CA ARG A 36 -1.99 10.13 -7.36
C ARG A 36 -2.06 9.34 -6.07
N THR A 37 -2.31 10.01 -4.95
CA THR A 37 -2.32 9.35 -3.66
C THR A 37 -3.59 9.66 -2.89
N ALA A 38 -3.93 8.74 -2.00
CA ALA A 38 -5.00 8.94 -1.03
C ALA A 38 -4.53 8.34 0.28
N SER A 39 -4.55 9.10 1.35
CA SER A 39 -4.05 8.66 2.65
C SER A 39 -5.18 8.39 3.61
N PHE A 40 -5.01 7.37 4.42
CA PHE A 40 -5.99 6.95 5.40
C PHE A 40 -5.29 6.61 6.71
N SER A 41 -5.88 7.01 7.82
CA SER A 41 -5.28 6.76 9.13
C SER A 41 -5.71 5.42 9.72
N SER A 42 -6.59 4.69 9.05
CA SER A 42 -7.04 3.39 9.55
C SER A 42 -7.54 2.55 8.39
N ALA A 43 -7.61 1.24 8.62
CA ALA A 43 -8.19 0.34 7.63
C ALA A 43 -9.66 0.66 7.38
N ARG A 44 -10.37 1.05 8.43
CA ARG A 44 -11.79 1.36 8.29
C ARG A 44 -12.02 2.55 7.38
N SER A 45 -11.27 3.62 7.57
CA SER A 45 -11.46 4.78 6.72
C SER A 45 -11.09 4.47 5.28
N PHE A 46 -10.10 3.59 5.06
CA PHE A 46 -9.78 3.16 3.71
C PHE A 46 -10.94 2.39 3.08
N LEU A 47 -11.48 1.41 3.79
CA LEU A 47 -12.56 0.58 3.25
C LEU A 47 -13.83 1.38 3.01
N ASP A 48 -14.06 2.41 3.81
CA ASP A 48 -15.27 3.23 3.66
C ASP A 48 -15.13 4.32 2.62
N SER A 49 -13.95 4.48 2.04
CA SER A 49 -13.69 5.56 1.10
C SER A 49 -14.33 5.27 -0.25
N PRO A 50 -14.93 6.27 -0.89
CA PRO A 50 -15.43 6.08 -2.26
C PRO A 50 -14.30 5.84 -3.27
N GLN A 51 -13.06 6.14 -2.92
CA GLN A 51 -11.93 5.88 -3.81
C GLN A 51 -11.46 4.45 -3.78
N PHE A 52 -11.86 3.69 -2.75
CA PHE A 52 -11.38 2.34 -2.54
C PHE A 52 -11.42 1.47 -3.80
N PRO A 53 -12.54 1.41 -4.55
CA PRO A 53 -12.57 0.50 -5.70
C PRO A 53 -11.62 0.87 -6.82
N ASN A 54 -11.12 2.11 -6.82
CA ASN A 54 -10.25 2.59 -7.89
C ASN A 54 -8.77 2.61 -7.53
N VAL A 55 -8.44 2.10 -6.34
CA VAL A 55 -7.05 2.09 -5.88
C VAL A 55 -6.29 1.00 -6.61
N SER A 56 -5.10 1.35 -7.08
CA SER A 56 -4.25 0.44 -7.86
C SER A 56 -3.27 -0.34 -7.00
N CYS A 57 -2.89 0.22 -5.85
CA CYS A 57 -1.95 -0.42 -4.94
C CYS A 57 -2.11 0.22 -3.56
N VAL A 58 -1.87 -0.57 -2.52
CA VAL A 58 -1.95 -0.09 -1.14
C VAL A 58 -0.59 -0.22 -0.48
N VAL A 59 -0.09 0.87 0.09
CA VAL A 59 1.06 0.85 0.98
C VAL A 59 0.50 0.84 2.39
N LEU A 60 0.71 -0.24 3.12
CA LEU A 60 -0.05 -0.56 4.31
C LEU A 60 0.84 -0.86 5.50
N ASP A 61 0.66 -0.12 6.58
CA ASP A 61 1.34 -0.42 7.83
C ASP A 61 0.75 -1.71 8.42
N VAL A 62 1.63 -2.60 8.85
CA VAL A 62 1.18 -3.86 9.44
C VAL A 62 0.48 -3.64 10.77
N SER A 63 1.04 -2.75 11.59
CA SER A 63 0.55 -2.57 12.96
C SER A 63 -0.29 -1.33 13.09
N MET A 64 -1.59 -1.51 13.15
CA MET A 64 -2.51 -0.41 13.33
C MET A 64 -3.56 -0.81 14.36
N PRO A 65 -4.13 0.17 15.09
CA PRO A 65 -5.21 -0.14 16.01
C PRO A 65 -6.42 -0.73 15.28
N ASN A 66 -7.15 -1.55 15.96
CA ASN A 66 -8.40 -2.15 15.52
C ASN A 66 -8.21 -3.28 14.53
N ILE A 67 -7.98 -2.98 13.27
CA ILE A 67 -7.74 -4.02 12.26
C ILE A 67 -6.28 -3.93 11.86
N ASP A 68 -5.51 -4.98 12.07
CA ASP A 68 -4.12 -4.96 11.65
C ASP A 68 -4.01 -5.23 10.15
N GLY A 69 -2.81 -5.01 9.62
CA GLY A 69 -2.59 -5.10 8.20
C GLY A 69 -2.85 -6.47 7.60
N LEU A 70 -2.55 -7.53 8.38
CA LEU A 70 -2.78 -8.88 7.86
C LEU A 70 -4.27 -9.20 7.74
N GLU A 71 -5.06 -8.67 8.66
CA GLU A 71 -6.50 -8.84 8.56
C GLU A 71 -7.06 -8.10 7.36
N LEU A 72 -6.57 -6.90 7.11
CA LEU A 72 -7.00 -6.16 5.93
C LEU A 72 -6.59 -6.89 4.66
N GLN A 73 -5.40 -7.47 4.64
CA GLN A 73 -4.94 -8.24 3.50
C GLN A 73 -5.90 -9.38 3.18
N ARG A 74 -6.32 -10.12 4.20
CA ARG A 74 -7.26 -11.21 4.01
C ARG A 74 -8.59 -10.72 3.47
N HIS A 75 -9.07 -9.61 4.01
CA HIS A 75 -10.33 -9.04 3.56
C HIS A 75 -10.26 -8.64 2.09
N LEU A 76 -9.19 -7.97 1.69
CA LEU A 76 -9.04 -7.54 0.30
C LEU A 76 -8.91 -8.72 -0.64
N ALA A 77 -8.21 -9.77 -0.22
CA ALA A 77 -8.03 -10.93 -1.08
C ALA A 77 -9.36 -11.58 -1.45
N SER A 78 -10.34 -11.52 -0.55
CA SER A 78 -11.61 -12.16 -0.80
C SER A 78 -12.65 -11.25 -1.43
N THR A 79 -12.43 -9.94 -1.44
CA THR A 79 -13.44 -9.01 -1.93
C THR A 79 -12.96 -8.20 -3.13
N ASN A 80 -11.77 -7.62 -3.03
CA ASN A 80 -11.27 -6.73 -4.07
C ASN A 80 -9.75 -6.81 -4.04
N PRO A 81 -9.17 -7.80 -4.73
CA PRO A 81 -7.72 -8.01 -4.68
C PRO A 81 -6.98 -6.80 -5.21
N ILE A 82 -6.20 -6.18 -4.35
CA ILE A 82 -5.37 -5.03 -4.69
C ILE A 82 -3.96 -5.38 -4.25
N PRO A 83 -2.94 -5.12 -5.08
CA PRO A 83 -1.56 -5.37 -4.66
C PRO A 83 -1.22 -4.59 -3.39
N ILE A 84 -0.55 -5.24 -2.45
CA ILE A 84 -0.22 -4.66 -1.16
C ILE A 84 1.28 -4.63 -0.97
N ILE A 85 1.80 -3.48 -0.56
CA ILE A 85 3.17 -3.31 -0.12
C ILE A 85 3.08 -3.00 1.37
N PHE A 86 3.58 -3.92 2.20
CA PHE A 86 3.57 -3.67 3.63
C PHE A 86 4.75 -2.83 4.06
N ILE A 87 4.52 -1.97 5.05
CA ILE A 87 5.58 -1.23 5.71
C ILE A 87 5.42 -1.44 7.21
N THR A 88 6.53 -1.42 7.94
CA THR A 88 6.47 -1.59 9.38
C THR A 88 7.75 -1.10 10.04
N ALA A 89 7.61 -0.56 11.26
CA ALA A 89 8.76 -0.21 12.08
C ALA A 89 9.29 -1.42 12.83
N HIS A 90 8.55 -2.52 12.87
CA HIS A 90 8.92 -3.69 13.66
C HIS A 90 9.42 -4.81 12.77
N ARG A 91 10.53 -5.43 13.17
CA ARG A 91 11.08 -6.56 12.44
C ARG A 91 10.50 -7.84 13.04
N ASP A 92 9.71 -8.53 12.27
CA ASP A 92 9.09 -9.76 12.70
C ASP A 92 9.05 -10.70 11.50
N GLU A 93 9.97 -11.66 11.50
CA GLU A 93 10.08 -12.56 10.36
C GLU A 93 8.84 -13.40 10.13
N LYS A 94 8.15 -13.76 11.19
CA LYS A 94 6.94 -14.57 11.02
C LYS A 94 5.84 -13.77 10.33
N THR A 95 5.69 -12.52 10.72
CA THR A 95 4.71 -11.65 10.08
C THR A 95 5.08 -11.43 8.62
N ARG A 96 6.37 -11.20 8.36
CA ARG A 96 6.85 -11.01 7.00
C ARG A 96 6.55 -12.23 6.14
N GLU A 97 6.86 -13.41 6.64
CA GLU A 97 6.61 -14.63 5.89
C GLU A 97 5.13 -14.83 5.60
N ARG A 98 4.30 -14.56 6.59
CA ARG A 98 2.85 -14.70 6.41
C ARG A 98 2.33 -13.73 5.35
N ALA A 99 2.78 -12.49 5.41
CA ALA A 99 2.33 -11.48 4.46
C ALA A 99 2.74 -11.85 3.03
N LEU A 100 3.98 -12.26 2.85
CA LEU A 100 4.47 -12.60 1.52
C LEU A 100 3.81 -13.87 1.00
N ARG A 101 3.62 -14.85 1.88
CA ARG A 101 2.97 -16.09 1.48
C ARG A 101 1.53 -15.84 1.06
N ALA A 102 0.88 -14.84 1.67
CA ALA A 102 -0.49 -14.50 1.33
C ALA A 102 -0.58 -13.57 0.11
N GLY A 103 0.54 -13.27 -0.53
CA GLY A 103 0.53 -12.57 -1.81
C GLY A 103 0.97 -11.12 -1.79
N ALA A 104 1.52 -10.63 -0.68
CA ALA A 104 2.01 -9.25 -0.65
C ALA A 104 3.13 -9.08 -1.67
N ILE A 105 3.17 -7.93 -2.31
CA ILE A 105 4.22 -7.62 -3.28
C ILE A 105 5.57 -7.51 -2.58
N SER A 106 5.61 -6.82 -1.44
CA SER A 106 6.82 -6.72 -0.67
C SER A 106 6.50 -6.33 0.76
N PHE A 107 7.53 -6.37 1.60
CA PHE A 107 7.41 -6.09 3.02
C PHE A 107 8.64 -5.28 3.40
N LEU A 108 8.47 -3.99 3.60
CA LEU A 108 9.57 -3.06 3.80
C LEU A 108 9.64 -2.61 5.26
N ASN A 109 10.83 -2.66 5.83
CA ASN A 109 11.04 -2.17 7.19
C ASN A 109 11.38 -0.70 7.17
N LYS A 110 10.79 0.06 8.07
CA LYS A 110 11.09 1.48 8.23
C LYS A 110 12.40 1.63 9.00
N PRO A 111 13.26 2.54 8.59
CA PRO A 111 13.17 3.36 7.40
C PRO A 111 13.54 2.54 6.15
N PHE A 112 12.88 2.79 5.06
CA PHE A 112 13.21 2.13 3.80
C PHE A 112 13.65 3.18 2.79
N SER A 113 14.36 2.73 1.76
CA SER A 113 14.83 3.66 0.75
C SER A 113 13.72 3.99 -0.24
N ASP A 114 13.82 5.16 -0.85
CA ASP A 114 12.89 5.52 -1.91
C ASP A 114 12.94 4.51 -3.03
N GLU A 115 14.15 4.04 -3.37
CA GLU A 115 14.31 3.06 -4.45
C GLU A 115 13.58 1.77 -4.15
N ALA A 116 13.63 1.30 -2.89
CA ALA A 116 12.95 0.06 -2.54
C ALA A 116 11.43 0.20 -2.71
N LEU A 117 10.89 1.32 -2.30
CA LEU A 117 9.46 1.56 -2.46
C LEU A 117 9.09 1.67 -3.93
N ILE A 118 9.85 2.41 -4.70
CA ILE A 118 9.57 2.61 -6.12
C ILE A 118 9.65 1.28 -6.87
N ALA A 119 10.64 0.45 -6.56
CA ALA A 119 10.75 -0.87 -7.19
C ALA A 119 9.54 -1.73 -6.86
N SER A 120 9.05 -1.67 -5.61
CA SER A 120 7.87 -2.42 -5.22
C SER A 120 6.64 -1.95 -5.97
N LEU A 121 6.51 -0.64 -6.16
CA LEU A 121 5.37 -0.10 -6.91
C LEU A 121 5.40 -0.54 -8.36
N HIS A 122 6.58 -0.55 -8.97
CA HIS A 122 6.67 -1.03 -10.35
C HIS A 122 6.27 -2.49 -10.45
N SER A 123 6.68 -3.32 -9.49
CA SER A 123 6.25 -4.71 -9.47
C SER A 123 4.73 -4.83 -9.33
N ALA A 124 4.15 -4.01 -8.46
CA ALA A 124 2.72 -4.07 -8.21
C ALA A 124 1.91 -3.65 -9.43
N LEU A 125 2.37 -2.65 -10.15
CA LEU A 125 1.59 -2.05 -11.22
C LEU A 125 1.85 -2.65 -12.59
N ASN A 126 2.89 -3.44 -12.72
CA ASN A 126 3.22 -4.06 -14.00
C ASN A 126 2.74 -5.49 -14.12
N LYS A 127 1.77 -5.87 -13.34
CA LYS A 127 1.28 -7.23 -13.43
C LYS A 127 0.20 -7.46 -14.45
#